data_5b9cd55becbb8590259cf8d6dd9d0377
#
_entry.id   5b9cd55becbb8590259cf8d6dd9d0377
#
_cell.length_a   1.000
_cell.length_b   1.000
_cell.length_c   1.000
_cell.angle_alpha   90.00
_cell.angle_beta   90.00
_cell.angle_gamma   90.00
#
_symmetry.space_group_name_H-M   'P 1'
#
loop_
_entity.id
_entity.type
_entity.pdbx_description
1 polymer ?
#
loop_
_entity_poly.entity_id
_entity_poly.type
_entity_poly.pdbx_seq_one_letter_code
_entity_poly.pdbx_strand_id
1 'polypeptide(L)'
;GTGRTVLLLGMLLSRTVSGFVGAAFGWRVMFQLAAVSITFIGTLMWFVLPHFAIHSTLSYPQLMKSMAHLWQRYPALRRAAFAQGFLSIAFSAFWSTLAVMLLEKYQLGSAVAGTFGIAGAAGALAAPLAGGLADKVGAEKVTQLGAALVSISFALMFVLPFVPAHAQLVIIALAAVGFDIGLQSSLVAHQNLVYGLEPQARGRLNALLFTVVFIGMALGSVLGSKVYTAAGRSGVVALATLTGLIAL
;
A
#
# COMPACT_ATOMS: atom_id res chain seq x y z
N GLY A 1 8.72 -17.86 5.94
CA GLY A 1 9.83 -17.27 5.22
C GLY A 1 9.59 -17.08 3.74
N THR A 2 9.65 -18.11 2.94
CA THR A 2 9.72 -18.07 1.45
C THR A 2 8.57 -17.33 0.77
N GLY A 3 7.32 -17.52 1.21
CA GLY A 3 6.16 -16.88 0.57
C GLY A 3 6.15 -15.34 0.68
N ARG A 4 6.65 -14.79 1.79
CA ARG A 4 6.78 -13.33 1.97
C ARG A 4 7.86 -12.76 1.06
N THR A 5 9.01 -13.43 0.95
CA THR A 5 10.10 -13.03 0.07
C THR A 5 9.66 -13.00 -1.40
N VAL A 6 8.90 -14.00 -1.87
CA VAL A 6 8.37 -14.06 -3.23
C VAL A 6 7.39 -12.90 -3.49
N LEU A 7 6.50 -12.60 -2.54
CA LEU A 7 5.55 -11.48 -2.67
C LEU A 7 6.28 -10.13 -2.75
N LEU A 8 7.32 -9.94 -1.95
CA LEU A 8 8.15 -8.74 -1.95
C LEU A 8 8.91 -8.56 -3.27
N LEU A 9 9.55 -9.63 -3.73
CA LEU A 9 10.23 -9.65 -5.03
C LEU A 9 9.24 -9.34 -6.17
N GLY A 10 8.03 -9.91 -6.11
CA GLY A 10 6.99 -9.65 -7.09
C GLY A 10 6.56 -8.18 -7.14
N MET A 11 6.34 -7.55 -5.98
CA MET A 11 5.99 -6.12 -5.90
C MET A 11 7.12 -5.22 -6.44
N LEU A 12 8.36 -5.54 -6.13
CA LEU A 12 9.54 -4.79 -6.56
C LEU A 12 9.74 -4.92 -8.06
N LEU A 13 9.78 -6.16 -8.54
CA LEU A 13 10.03 -6.47 -9.95
C LEU A 13 8.90 -5.93 -10.83
N SER A 14 7.63 -6.02 -10.40
CA SER A 14 6.50 -5.55 -11.21
C SER A 14 6.59 -4.06 -11.53
N ARG A 15 6.94 -3.22 -10.58
CA ARG A 15 7.08 -1.77 -10.79
C ARG A 15 8.27 -1.43 -11.69
N THR A 16 9.41 -2.06 -11.44
CA THR A 16 10.63 -1.83 -12.21
C THR A 16 10.45 -2.32 -13.65
N VAL A 17 9.98 -3.56 -13.82
CA VAL A 17 9.74 -4.15 -15.17
C VAL A 17 8.69 -3.35 -15.92
N SER A 18 7.58 -2.97 -15.28
CA SER A 18 6.54 -2.17 -15.94
C SER A 18 7.03 -0.80 -16.39
N GLY A 19 7.89 -0.16 -15.60
CA GLY A 19 8.51 1.12 -15.97
C GLY A 19 9.39 1.01 -17.21
N PHE A 20 10.25 0.00 -17.26
CA PHE A 20 11.14 -0.25 -18.42
C PHE A 20 10.37 -0.69 -19.66
N VAL A 21 9.44 -1.65 -19.54
CA VAL A 21 8.63 -2.11 -20.66
C VAL A 21 7.74 -0.98 -21.19
N GLY A 22 7.15 -0.19 -20.28
CA GLY A 22 6.34 0.96 -20.65
C GLY A 22 7.13 2.04 -21.40
N ALA A 23 8.39 2.25 -21.01
CA ALA A 23 9.28 3.19 -21.70
C ALA A 23 9.75 2.69 -23.07
N ALA A 24 10.05 1.38 -23.21
CA ALA A 24 10.59 0.80 -24.43
C ALA A 24 9.51 0.45 -25.47
N PHE A 25 8.37 -0.08 -25.05
CA PHE A 25 7.34 -0.67 -25.92
C PHE A 25 5.96 -0.01 -25.77
N GLY A 26 5.84 0.94 -24.86
CA GLY A 26 4.59 1.62 -24.55
C GLY A 26 3.67 0.85 -23.57
N TRP A 27 2.73 1.61 -22.99
CA TRP A 27 1.86 1.12 -21.93
C TRP A 27 0.92 -0.03 -22.38
N ARG A 28 0.50 -0.06 -23.67
CA ARG A 28 -0.37 -1.12 -24.19
C ARG A 28 0.32 -2.49 -24.14
N VAL A 29 1.57 -2.56 -24.57
CA VAL A 29 2.37 -3.81 -24.54
C VAL A 29 2.59 -4.27 -23.10
N MET A 30 2.82 -3.33 -22.17
CA MET A 30 2.94 -3.66 -20.75
C MET A 30 1.67 -4.34 -20.20
N PHE A 31 0.48 -3.79 -20.50
CA PHE A 31 -0.78 -4.42 -20.06
C PHE A 31 -1.04 -5.78 -20.74
N GLN A 32 -0.67 -5.94 -22.01
CA GLN A 32 -0.76 -7.23 -22.70
C GLN A 32 0.13 -8.29 -22.06
N LEU A 33 1.39 -7.93 -21.74
CA LEU A 33 2.31 -8.83 -21.04
C LEU A 33 1.80 -9.19 -19.65
N ALA A 34 1.24 -8.24 -18.92
CA ALA A 34 0.61 -8.50 -17.62
C ALA A 34 -0.57 -9.47 -17.75
N ALA A 35 -1.44 -9.27 -18.74
CA ALA A 35 -2.59 -10.16 -19.00
C ALA A 35 -2.13 -11.59 -19.34
N VAL A 36 -1.16 -11.73 -20.23
CA VAL A 36 -0.58 -13.05 -20.58
C VAL A 36 0.04 -13.72 -19.37
N SER A 37 0.82 -12.99 -18.57
CA SER A 37 1.46 -13.52 -17.37
C SER A 37 0.44 -14.01 -16.34
N ILE A 38 -0.61 -13.23 -16.08
CA ILE A 38 -1.68 -13.61 -15.14
C ILE A 38 -2.45 -14.83 -15.65
N THR A 39 -2.76 -14.87 -16.95
CA THR A 39 -3.45 -16.01 -17.56
C THR A 39 -2.60 -17.27 -17.46
N PHE A 40 -1.30 -17.18 -17.76
CA PHE A 40 -0.36 -18.30 -17.66
C PHE A 40 -0.28 -18.82 -16.21
N ILE A 41 -0.06 -17.93 -15.24
CA ILE A 41 0.02 -18.28 -13.82
C ILE A 41 -1.31 -18.88 -13.34
N GLY A 42 -2.45 -18.28 -13.70
CA GLY A 42 -3.77 -18.77 -13.34
C GLY A 42 -4.03 -20.18 -13.91
N THR A 43 -3.67 -20.43 -15.17
CA THR A 43 -3.76 -21.74 -15.79
C THR A 43 -2.86 -22.77 -15.11
N LEU A 44 -1.62 -22.40 -14.82
CA LEU A 44 -0.69 -23.25 -14.08
C LEU A 44 -1.24 -23.62 -12.69
N MET A 45 -1.74 -22.63 -11.96
CA MET A 45 -2.33 -22.85 -10.64
C MET A 45 -3.57 -23.74 -10.71
N TRP A 46 -4.38 -23.64 -11.76
CA TRP A 46 -5.55 -24.50 -11.93
C TRP A 46 -5.18 -25.98 -11.99
N PHE A 47 -4.05 -26.32 -12.62
CA PHE A 47 -3.60 -27.71 -12.73
C PHE A 47 -2.76 -28.19 -11.53
N VAL A 48 -2.06 -27.30 -10.83
CA VAL A 48 -1.10 -27.66 -9.77
C VAL A 48 -1.72 -27.59 -8.38
N LEU A 49 -2.72 -26.71 -8.15
CA LEU A 49 -3.33 -26.60 -6.84
C LEU A 49 -4.18 -27.80 -6.49
N PRO A 50 -3.94 -28.44 -5.32
CA PRO A 50 -4.79 -29.50 -4.83
C PRO A 50 -6.20 -28.98 -4.51
N HIS A 51 -7.19 -29.83 -4.68
CA HIS A 51 -8.56 -29.51 -4.32
C HIS A 51 -8.67 -29.45 -2.78
N PHE A 52 -8.84 -28.26 -2.23
CA PHE A 52 -9.08 -28.08 -0.82
C PHE A 52 -10.54 -28.40 -0.48
N ALA A 53 -10.75 -29.28 0.51
CA ALA A 53 -12.10 -29.53 1.02
C ALA A 53 -12.65 -28.24 1.65
N ILE A 54 -13.86 -27.86 1.23
CA ILE A 54 -14.55 -26.70 1.79
C ILE A 54 -15.10 -27.10 3.17
N HIS A 55 -14.48 -26.62 4.23
CA HIS A 55 -14.93 -26.86 5.62
C HIS A 55 -16.00 -25.87 6.10
N SER A 56 -16.44 -24.94 5.26
CA SER A 56 -17.45 -23.96 5.64
C SER A 56 -18.85 -24.47 5.30
N THR A 57 -19.70 -24.59 6.30
CA THR A 57 -21.13 -24.90 6.15
C THR A 57 -22.00 -23.65 5.93
N LEU A 58 -21.41 -22.46 5.92
CA LEU A 58 -22.12 -21.19 5.77
C LEU A 58 -22.48 -20.93 4.30
N SER A 59 -23.73 -20.60 4.04
CA SER A 59 -24.13 -20.07 2.75
C SER A 59 -23.54 -18.66 2.52
N TYR A 60 -23.42 -18.22 1.26
CA TYR A 60 -22.88 -16.90 0.93
C TYR A 60 -23.60 -15.74 1.65
N PRO A 61 -24.94 -15.67 1.72
CA PRO A 61 -25.64 -14.65 2.49
C PRO A 61 -25.33 -14.68 3.99
N GLN A 62 -25.20 -15.89 4.57
CA GLN A 62 -24.82 -16.06 5.97
C GLN A 62 -23.41 -15.57 6.22
N LEU A 63 -22.49 -15.80 5.28
CA LEU A 63 -21.13 -15.28 5.33
C LEU A 63 -21.12 -13.75 5.35
N MET A 64 -21.86 -13.11 4.44
CA MET A 64 -21.98 -11.65 4.38
C MET A 64 -22.60 -11.07 5.65
N LYS A 65 -23.65 -11.69 6.17
CA LYS A 65 -24.27 -11.30 7.45
C LYS A 65 -23.29 -11.42 8.62
N SER A 66 -22.48 -12.48 8.63
CA SER A 66 -21.45 -12.67 9.66
C SER A 66 -20.36 -11.59 9.61
N MET A 67 -19.96 -11.14 8.42
CA MET A 67 -19.00 -10.04 8.25
C MET A 67 -19.59 -8.72 8.75
N ALA A 68 -20.85 -8.41 8.41
CA ALA A 68 -21.54 -7.24 8.93
C ALA A 68 -21.64 -7.27 10.47
N HIS A 69 -21.91 -8.44 11.06
CA HIS A 69 -21.93 -8.61 12.50
C HIS A 69 -20.56 -8.37 13.14
N LEU A 70 -19.46 -8.89 12.56
CA LEU A 70 -18.08 -8.63 13.02
C LEU A 70 -17.75 -7.15 12.97
N TRP A 71 -18.14 -6.46 11.91
CA TRP A 71 -17.95 -5.02 11.77
C TRP A 71 -18.65 -4.21 12.86
N GLN A 72 -19.90 -4.59 13.19
CA GLN A 72 -20.65 -3.93 14.25
C GLN A 72 -20.13 -4.24 15.64
N ARG A 73 -19.74 -5.51 15.88
CA ARG A 73 -19.31 -6.02 17.19
C ARG A 73 -17.97 -5.46 17.66
N TYR A 74 -17.01 -5.26 16.72
CA TYR A 74 -15.65 -4.89 17.07
C TYR A 74 -15.29 -3.45 16.68
N PRO A 75 -15.40 -2.46 17.61
CA PRO A 75 -14.96 -1.08 17.35
C PRO A 75 -13.46 -0.99 17.02
N ALA A 76 -12.63 -1.87 17.60
CA ALA A 76 -11.20 -1.94 17.33
C ALA A 76 -10.91 -2.29 15.85
N LEU A 77 -11.70 -3.20 15.24
CA LEU A 77 -11.62 -3.51 13.82
C LEU A 77 -11.88 -2.25 12.97
N ARG A 78 -12.94 -1.49 13.29
CA ARG A 78 -13.29 -0.28 12.53
C ARG A 78 -12.19 0.77 12.64
N ARG A 79 -11.65 1.01 13.86
CA ARG A 79 -10.55 1.95 14.07
C ARG A 79 -9.32 1.55 13.25
N ALA A 80 -8.88 0.29 13.35
CA ALA A 80 -7.76 -0.24 12.59
C ALA A 80 -7.98 -0.12 11.07
N ALA A 81 -9.18 -0.47 10.59
CA ALA A 81 -9.52 -0.41 9.18
C ALA A 81 -9.54 1.03 8.64
N PHE A 82 -10.14 1.98 9.36
CA PHE A 82 -10.14 3.38 8.94
C PHE A 82 -8.76 4.02 9.00
N ALA A 83 -7.99 3.80 10.08
CA ALA A 83 -6.62 4.29 10.16
C ALA A 83 -5.78 3.78 8.98
N GLN A 84 -5.81 2.47 8.71
CA GLN A 84 -5.10 1.90 7.55
C GLN A 84 -5.66 2.39 6.22
N GLY A 85 -6.97 2.64 6.11
CA GLY A 85 -7.60 3.22 4.94
C GLY A 85 -7.10 4.64 4.65
N PHE A 86 -6.97 5.49 5.66
CA PHE A 86 -6.39 6.84 5.51
C PHE A 86 -4.92 6.80 5.10
N LEU A 87 -4.11 5.91 5.66
CA LEU A 87 -2.73 5.68 5.21
C LEU A 87 -2.69 5.20 3.75
N SER A 88 -3.65 4.40 3.34
CA SER A 88 -3.77 3.91 1.96
C SER A 88 -4.16 5.00 0.98
N ILE A 89 -4.92 6.02 1.40
CA ILE A 89 -5.19 7.23 0.61
C ILE A 89 -3.87 7.96 0.31
N ALA A 90 -3.06 8.22 1.34
CA ALA A 90 -1.75 8.86 1.18
C ALA A 90 -0.84 8.10 0.21
N PHE A 91 -0.74 6.80 0.41
CA PHE A 91 0.04 5.90 -0.43
C PHE A 91 -0.39 5.96 -1.90
N SER A 92 -1.67 5.78 -2.16
CA SER A 92 -2.18 5.73 -3.54
C SER A 92 -2.13 7.09 -4.23
N ALA A 93 -2.41 8.18 -3.51
CA ALA A 93 -2.28 9.54 -4.04
C ALA A 93 -0.85 9.84 -4.51
N PHE A 94 0.16 9.45 -3.72
CA PHE A 94 1.56 9.64 -4.09
C PHE A 94 1.94 8.79 -5.30
N TRP A 95 1.73 7.48 -5.26
CA TRP A 95 2.18 6.59 -6.33
C TRP A 95 1.47 6.82 -7.67
N SER A 96 0.19 7.20 -7.63
CA SER A 96 -0.56 7.50 -8.87
C SER A 96 -0.12 8.82 -9.54
N THR A 97 0.44 9.76 -8.79
CA THR A 97 0.87 11.05 -9.33
C THR A 97 2.38 11.16 -9.55
N LEU A 98 3.18 10.25 -8.97
CA LEU A 98 4.65 10.31 -9.02
C LEU A 98 5.19 10.35 -10.45
N ALA A 99 4.70 9.49 -11.33
CA ALA A 99 5.21 9.41 -12.71
C ALA A 99 4.95 10.70 -13.49
N VAL A 100 3.77 11.29 -13.32
CA VAL A 100 3.41 12.57 -13.95
C VAL A 100 4.28 13.69 -13.37
N MET A 101 4.44 13.73 -12.05
CA MET A 101 5.28 14.71 -11.38
C MET A 101 6.75 14.64 -11.83
N LEU A 102 7.30 13.44 -11.98
CA LEU A 102 8.68 13.25 -12.45
C LEU A 102 8.83 13.68 -13.90
N LEU A 103 7.85 13.40 -14.75
CA LEU A 103 7.88 13.80 -16.15
C LEU A 103 7.77 15.32 -16.30
N GLU A 104 6.77 15.94 -15.67
CA GLU A 104 6.51 17.39 -15.84
C GLU A 104 7.61 18.25 -15.24
N LYS A 105 8.11 17.91 -14.06
CA LYS A 105 9.01 18.76 -13.31
C LYS A 105 10.50 18.48 -13.56
N TYR A 106 10.85 17.20 -13.80
CA TYR A 106 12.25 16.78 -13.93
C TYR A 106 12.58 16.21 -15.31
N GLN A 107 11.59 16.14 -16.22
CA GLN A 107 11.73 15.53 -17.55
C GLN A 107 12.22 14.06 -17.49
N LEU A 108 11.84 13.35 -16.42
CA LEU A 108 12.19 11.97 -16.17
C LEU A 108 11.04 11.03 -16.56
N GLY A 109 11.34 10.05 -17.40
CA GLY A 109 10.35 9.11 -17.93
C GLY A 109 9.91 8.02 -16.95
N SER A 110 9.02 7.15 -17.44
CA SER A 110 8.43 6.05 -16.68
C SER A 110 9.45 5.03 -16.13
N ALA A 111 10.58 4.85 -16.80
CA ALA A 111 11.67 4.00 -16.33
C ALA A 111 12.22 4.48 -14.98
N VAL A 112 12.44 5.79 -14.82
CA VAL A 112 12.89 6.39 -13.56
C VAL A 112 11.80 6.28 -12.50
N ALA A 113 10.54 6.54 -12.84
CA ALA A 113 9.42 6.32 -11.93
C ALA A 113 9.35 4.87 -11.43
N GLY A 114 9.65 3.89 -12.31
CA GLY A 114 9.75 2.48 -11.95
C GLY A 114 10.89 2.18 -10.96
N THR A 115 12.03 2.86 -11.06
CA THR A 115 13.14 2.69 -10.10
C THR A 115 12.81 3.19 -8.70
N PHE A 116 11.93 4.18 -8.55
CA PHE A 116 11.38 4.58 -7.25
C PHE A 116 10.61 3.44 -6.55
N GLY A 117 10.13 2.44 -7.31
CA GLY A 117 9.57 1.22 -6.76
C GLY A 117 10.56 0.43 -5.89
N ILE A 118 11.87 0.55 -6.15
CA ILE A 118 12.92 -0.05 -5.31
C ILE A 118 12.92 0.59 -3.92
N ALA A 119 12.69 1.90 -3.83
CA ALA A 119 12.52 2.58 -2.54
C ALA A 119 11.32 2.00 -1.75
N GLY A 120 10.21 1.70 -2.44
CA GLY A 120 9.06 1.04 -1.82
C GLY A 120 9.32 -0.38 -1.31
N ALA A 121 10.30 -1.09 -1.87
CA ALA A 121 10.69 -2.41 -1.38
C ALA A 121 11.33 -2.37 0.02
N ALA A 122 11.93 -1.25 0.41
CA ALA A 122 12.47 -1.08 1.76
C ALA A 122 11.37 -1.19 2.83
N GLY A 123 10.17 -0.67 2.54
CA GLY A 123 9.00 -0.82 3.41
C GLY A 123 8.61 -2.29 3.63
N ALA A 124 8.66 -3.07 2.56
CA ALA A 124 8.37 -4.50 2.62
C ALA A 124 9.40 -5.28 3.46
N LEU A 125 10.68 -4.89 3.42
CA LEU A 125 11.71 -5.47 4.28
C LEU A 125 11.54 -5.10 5.76
N ALA A 126 10.91 -3.96 6.05
CA ALA A 126 10.61 -3.54 7.41
C ALA A 126 9.45 -4.32 8.07
N ALA A 127 8.58 -4.98 7.29
CA ALA A 127 7.42 -5.69 7.81
C ALA A 127 7.75 -6.78 8.88
N PRO A 128 8.78 -7.63 8.71
CA PRO A 128 9.16 -8.59 9.75
C PRO A 128 9.68 -7.91 11.03
N LEU A 129 10.40 -6.80 10.88
CA LEU A 129 10.91 -6.02 12.01
C LEU A 129 9.76 -5.36 12.78
N ALA A 130 8.77 -4.84 12.06
CA ALA A 130 7.57 -4.26 12.65
C ALA A 130 6.75 -5.30 13.44
N GLY A 131 6.63 -6.55 12.92
CA GLY A 131 6.00 -7.64 13.65
C GLY A 131 6.71 -7.93 14.97
N GLY A 132 8.04 -8.10 14.94
CA GLY A 132 8.83 -8.32 16.14
C GLY A 132 8.82 -7.13 17.12
N LEU A 133 8.69 -5.91 16.61
CA LEU A 133 8.53 -4.72 17.44
C LEU A 133 7.14 -4.69 18.09
N ALA A 134 6.09 -5.04 17.34
CA ALA A 134 4.72 -5.10 17.85
C ALA A 134 4.58 -6.12 18.99
N ASP A 135 5.32 -7.23 18.93
CA ASP A 135 5.34 -8.23 19.99
C ASP A 135 6.02 -7.71 21.29
N LYS A 136 6.96 -6.77 21.16
CA LYS A 136 7.72 -6.20 22.29
C LYS A 136 7.05 -4.97 22.91
N VAL A 137 6.60 -4.03 22.09
CA VAL A 137 6.11 -2.72 22.58
C VAL A 137 4.59 -2.56 22.49
N GLY A 138 3.92 -3.54 21.88
CA GLY A 138 2.48 -3.53 21.62
C GLY A 138 2.13 -3.03 20.22
N ALA A 139 1.13 -3.66 19.61
CA ALA A 139 0.74 -3.37 18.23
C ALA A 139 0.18 -1.94 18.08
N GLU A 140 -0.53 -1.40 19.08
CA GLU A 140 -1.06 -0.03 19.06
C GLU A 140 0.04 1.03 18.92
N LYS A 141 1.16 0.87 19.65
CA LYS A 141 2.30 1.78 19.54
C LYS A 141 2.95 1.70 18.16
N VAL A 142 3.03 0.51 17.58
CA VAL A 142 3.60 0.33 16.24
C VAL A 142 2.71 0.96 15.17
N THR A 143 1.37 0.89 15.30
CA THR A 143 0.46 1.59 14.38
C THR A 143 0.65 3.10 14.44
N GLN A 144 0.75 3.66 15.63
CA GLN A 144 0.98 5.10 15.82
C GLN A 144 2.35 5.54 15.28
N LEU A 145 3.42 4.81 15.58
CA LEU A 145 4.76 5.08 15.04
C LEU A 145 4.77 5.00 13.52
N GLY A 146 4.09 4.00 12.95
CA GLY A 146 3.94 3.85 11.51
C GLY A 146 3.20 5.03 10.87
N ALA A 147 2.07 5.44 11.43
CA ALA A 147 1.30 6.59 10.95
C ALA A 147 2.08 7.91 11.10
N ALA A 148 2.79 8.09 12.22
CA ALA A 148 3.67 9.23 12.44
C ALA A 148 4.79 9.28 11.38
N LEU A 149 5.43 8.14 11.11
CA LEU A 149 6.48 8.04 10.09
C LEU A 149 5.95 8.38 8.69
N VAL A 150 4.75 7.92 8.32
CA VAL A 150 4.07 8.30 7.08
C VAL A 150 3.89 9.81 7.01
N SER A 151 3.31 10.40 8.06
CA SER A 151 3.03 11.84 8.12
C SER A 151 4.30 12.68 8.02
N ILE A 152 5.35 12.32 8.77
CA ILE A 152 6.65 13.02 8.75
C ILE A 152 7.31 12.90 7.38
N SER A 153 7.26 11.70 6.77
CA SER A 153 7.84 11.47 5.44
C SER A 153 7.19 12.36 4.37
N PHE A 154 5.88 12.53 4.39
CA PHE A 154 5.21 13.45 3.48
C PHE A 154 5.44 14.90 3.88
N ALA A 155 5.41 15.25 5.15
CA ALA A 155 5.70 16.61 5.61
C ALA A 155 7.10 17.08 5.20
N LEU A 156 8.09 16.19 5.19
CA LEU A 156 9.45 16.49 4.71
C LEU A 156 9.45 16.97 3.25
N MET A 157 8.51 16.52 2.43
CA MET A 157 8.41 16.95 1.04
C MET A 157 7.98 18.42 0.87
N PHE A 158 7.49 19.11 1.92
CA PHE A 158 7.27 20.57 1.86
C PHE A 158 8.56 21.38 1.74
N VAL A 159 9.72 20.80 2.07
CA VAL A 159 11.05 21.41 1.90
C VAL A 159 11.49 21.46 0.42
N LEU A 160 10.88 20.67 -0.46
CA LEU A 160 11.30 20.52 -1.85
C LEU A 160 11.44 21.83 -2.64
N PRO A 161 10.60 22.87 -2.48
CA PRO A 161 10.78 24.13 -3.20
C PRO A 161 12.06 24.90 -2.82
N PHE A 162 12.63 24.63 -1.67
CA PHE A 162 13.76 25.36 -1.10
C PHE A 162 15.12 24.71 -1.38
N VAL A 163 15.15 23.57 -2.08
CA VAL A 163 16.37 22.81 -2.35
C VAL A 163 16.59 22.60 -3.85
N PRO A 164 17.85 22.42 -4.31
CA PRO A 164 18.15 22.19 -5.72
C PRO A 164 17.58 20.87 -6.25
N ALA A 165 17.37 20.77 -7.57
CA ALA A 165 16.65 19.66 -8.20
C ALA A 165 17.19 18.25 -7.86
N HIS A 166 18.52 18.08 -7.80
CA HIS A 166 19.12 16.81 -7.42
C HIS A 166 18.81 16.42 -5.97
N ALA A 167 18.81 17.37 -5.05
CA ALA A 167 18.43 17.12 -3.65
C ALA A 167 16.93 16.83 -3.52
N GLN A 168 16.08 17.43 -4.39
CA GLN A 168 14.64 17.11 -4.40
C GLN A 168 14.39 15.64 -4.70
N LEU A 169 15.07 15.04 -5.68
CA LEU A 169 14.93 13.61 -6.01
C LEU A 169 15.34 12.70 -4.85
N VAL A 170 16.42 13.04 -4.17
CA VAL A 170 16.87 12.31 -2.97
C VAL A 170 15.82 12.40 -1.86
N ILE A 171 15.28 13.59 -1.60
CA ILE A 171 14.23 13.78 -0.57
C ILE A 171 12.98 12.99 -0.93
N ILE A 172 12.54 12.98 -2.19
CA ILE A 172 11.40 12.19 -2.65
C ILE A 172 11.66 10.69 -2.44
N ALA A 173 12.86 10.21 -2.76
CA ALA A 173 13.23 8.82 -2.56
C ALA A 173 13.25 8.44 -1.06
N LEU A 174 13.85 9.26 -0.22
CA LEU A 174 13.86 9.04 1.23
C LEU A 174 12.45 9.09 1.83
N ALA A 175 11.62 10.04 1.40
CA ALA A 175 10.23 10.09 1.81
C ALA A 175 9.46 8.84 1.36
N ALA A 176 9.70 8.35 0.14
CA ALA A 176 9.11 7.09 -0.35
C ALA A 176 9.50 5.90 0.53
N VAL A 177 10.77 5.75 0.87
CA VAL A 177 11.23 4.72 1.82
C VAL A 177 10.55 4.87 3.17
N GLY A 178 10.54 6.07 3.73
CA GLY A 178 10.00 6.34 5.06
C GLY A 178 8.50 6.04 5.14
N PHE A 179 7.70 6.54 4.21
CA PHE A 179 6.27 6.29 4.25
C PHE A 179 5.90 4.83 3.94
N ASP A 180 6.64 4.14 3.06
CA ASP A 180 6.40 2.71 2.82
C ASP A 180 6.73 1.86 4.05
N ILE A 181 7.83 2.17 4.76
CA ILE A 181 8.15 1.53 6.05
C ILE A 181 7.01 1.78 7.06
N GLY A 182 6.56 3.01 7.19
CA GLY A 182 5.48 3.39 8.10
C GLY A 182 4.17 2.68 7.77
N LEU A 183 3.78 2.67 6.49
CA LEU A 183 2.57 2.02 6.00
C LEU A 183 2.57 0.51 6.27
N GLN A 184 3.67 -0.17 5.92
CA GLN A 184 3.78 -1.62 6.07
C GLN A 184 3.87 -2.04 7.54
N SER A 185 4.59 -1.26 8.36
CA SER A 185 4.66 -1.49 9.81
C SER A 185 3.28 -1.34 10.45
N SER A 186 2.55 -0.30 10.10
CA SER A 186 1.18 -0.06 10.56
C SER A 186 0.23 -1.18 10.10
N LEU A 187 0.34 -1.63 8.84
CA LEU A 187 -0.49 -2.71 8.31
C LEU A 187 -0.29 -4.03 9.07
N VAL A 188 0.97 -4.42 9.31
CA VAL A 188 1.29 -5.64 10.07
C VAL A 188 0.75 -5.56 11.49
N ALA A 189 0.91 -4.41 12.14
CA ALA A 189 0.41 -4.19 13.50
C ALA A 189 -1.13 -4.19 13.54
N HIS A 190 -1.81 -3.55 12.59
CA HIS A 190 -3.28 -3.61 12.46
C HIS A 190 -3.77 -5.04 12.22
N GLN A 191 -3.09 -5.84 11.38
CA GLN A 191 -3.42 -7.24 11.18
C GLN A 191 -3.29 -8.04 12.48
N ASN A 192 -2.22 -7.83 13.26
CA ASN A 192 -2.04 -8.50 14.55
C ASN A 192 -3.18 -8.16 15.52
N LEU A 193 -3.55 -6.88 15.64
CA LEU A 193 -4.68 -6.42 16.45
C LEU A 193 -6.00 -7.11 16.02
N VAL A 194 -6.27 -7.08 14.72
CA VAL A 194 -7.51 -7.60 14.15
C VAL A 194 -7.60 -9.12 14.29
N TYR A 195 -6.51 -9.86 14.09
CA TYR A 195 -6.48 -11.32 14.21
C TYR A 195 -6.63 -11.82 15.66
N GLY A 196 -6.30 -10.97 16.62
CA GLY A 196 -6.51 -11.25 18.04
C GLY A 196 -7.97 -11.13 18.50
N LEU A 197 -8.84 -10.43 17.74
CA LEU A 197 -10.22 -10.18 18.15
C LEU A 197 -11.08 -11.46 18.15
N GLU A 198 -10.95 -12.29 17.12
CA GLU A 198 -11.69 -13.55 17.00
C GLU A 198 -10.88 -14.53 16.14
N PRO A 199 -10.14 -15.48 16.77
CA PRO A 199 -9.26 -16.40 16.06
C PRO A 199 -9.97 -17.28 15.01
N GLN A 200 -11.25 -17.61 15.22
CA GLN A 200 -12.06 -18.41 14.29
C GLN A 200 -12.55 -17.61 13.07
N ALA A 201 -12.44 -16.28 13.11
CA ALA A 201 -12.91 -15.40 12.07
C ALA A 201 -11.79 -14.62 11.37
N ARG A 202 -10.51 -15.00 11.54
CA ARG A 202 -9.35 -14.26 10.99
C ARG A 202 -9.47 -13.93 9.51
N GLY A 203 -9.91 -14.86 8.68
CA GLY A 203 -10.11 -14.61 7.24
C GLY A 203 -11.13 -13.53 6.96
N ARG A 204 -12.28 -13.54 7.68
CA ARG A 204 -13.35 -12.53 7.54
C ARG A 204 -12.92 -11.16 8.07
N LEU A 205 -12.22 -11.14 9.20
CA LEU A 205 -11.65 -9.91 9.76
C LEU A 205 -10.63 -9.28 8.84
N ASN A 206 -9.73 -10.09 8.25
CA ASN A 206 -8.76 -9.63 7.27
C ASN A 206 -9.44 -9.09 6.00
N ALA A 207 -10.47 -9.77 5.52
CA ALA A 207 -11.23 -9.30 4.36
C ALA A 207 -11.86 -7.91 4.61
N LEU A 208 -12.43 -7.68 5.79
CA LEU A 208 -13.00 -6.39 6.19
C LEU A 208 -11.92 -5.29 6.28
N LEU A 209 -10.78 -5.59 6.88
CA LEU A 209 -9.64 -4.66 6.94
C LEU A 209 -9.19 -4.27 5.53
N PHE A 210 -8.93 -5.25 4.67
CA PHE A 210 -8.45 -4.99 3.31
C PHE A 210 -9.48 -4.35 2.40
N THR A 211 -10.76 -4.57 2.62
CA THR A 211 -11.83 -3.84 1.90
C THR A 211 -11.68 -2.33 2.11
N VAL A 212 -11.49 -1.89 3.34
CA VAL A 212 -11.29 -0.46 3.63
C VAL A 212 -9.95 0.05 3.10
N VAL A 213 -8.89 -0.76 3.16
CA VAL A 213 -7.58 -0.47 2.55
C VAL A 213 -7.74 -0.20 1.05
N PHE A 214 -8.41 -1.07 0.31
CA PHE A 214 -8.59 -0.90 -1.13
C PHE A 214 -9.54 0.25 -1.49
N ILE A 215 -10.57 0.50 -0.70
CA ILE A 215 -11.40 1.72 -0.84
C ILE A 215 -10.52 2.96 -0.64
N GLY A 216 -9.66 2.97 0.37
CA GLY A 216 -8.69 4.03 0.59
C GLY A 216 -7.75 4.24 -0.59
N MET A 217 -7.21 3.15 -1.16
CA MET A 217 -6.37 3.23 -2.37
C MET A 217 -7.12 3.81 -3.57
N ALA A 218 -8.35 3.38 -3.80
CA ALA A 218 -9.18 3.91 -4.90
C ALA A 218 -9.46 5.40 -4.72
N LEU A 219 -9.87 5.81 -3.52
CA LEU A 219 -10.07 7.23 -3.19
C LEU A 219 -8.78 8.02 -3.33
N GLY A 220 -7.65 7.48 -2.85
CA GLY A 220 -6.34 8.12 -2.95
C GLY A 220 -5.91 8.39 -4.38
N SER A 221 -6.11 7.44 -5.29
CA SER A 221 -5.81 7.63 -6.71
C SER A 221 -6.67 8.74 -7.33
N VAL A 222 -7.97 8.76 -7.08
CA VAL A 222 -8.90 9.78 -7.61
C VAL A 222 -8.61 11.15 -7.00
N LEU A 223 -8.49 11.23 -5.69
CA LEU A 223 -8.22 12.50 -4.98
C LEU A 223 -6.83 13.02 -5.31
N GLY A 224 -5.82 12.13 -5.34
CA GLY A 224 -4.45 12.48 -5.71
C GLY A 224 -4.37 13.11 -7.09
N SER A 225 -5.00 12.49 -8.09
CA SER A 225 -5.03 13.02 -9.45
C SER A 225 -5.74 14.38 -9.53
N LYS A 226 -6.92 14.51 -8.90
CA LYS A 226 -7.66 15.79 -8.88
C LYS A 226 -6.88 16.90 -8.16
N VAL A 227 -6.31 16.60 -7.01
CA VAL A 227 -5.56 17.55 -6.21
C VAL A 227 -4.26 17.92 -6.93
N TYR A 228 -3.62 16.98 -7.62
CA TYR A 228 -2.44 17.26 -8.44
C TYR A 228 -2.77 18.26 -9.56
N THR A 229 -3.89 18.05 -10.27
CA THR A 229 -4.33 18.98 -11.32
C THR A 229 -4.66 20.38 -10.78
N ALA A 230 -5.25 20.48 -9.59
CA ALA A 230 -5.68 21.74 -9.00
C ALA A 230 -4.57 22.52 -8.28
N ALA A 231 -3.69 21.81 -7.56
CA ALA A 231 -2.71 22.41 -6.64
C ALA A 231 -1.29 21.82 -6.80
N GLY A 232 -1.07 21.02 -7.83
CA GLY A 232 0.23 20.42 -8.13
C GLY A 232 0.74 19.50 -7.02
N ARG A 233 2.07 19.35 -6.97
CA ARG A 233 2.76 18.52 -5.99
C ARG A 233 2.42 18.88 -4.54
N SER A 234 2.38 20.18 -4.23
CA SER A 234 2.13 20.65 -2.87
C SER A 234 0.76 20.21 -2.33
N GLY A 235 -0.25 20.17 -3.21
CA GLY A 235 -1.57 19.66 -2.87
C GLY A 235 -1.56 18.16 -2.53
N VAL A 236 -0.86 17.35 -3.32
CA VAL A 236 -0.74 15.91 -3.04
C VAL A 236 0.01 15.65 -1.73
N VAL A 237 1.08 16.39 -1.48
CA VAL A 237 1.85 16.31 -0.23
C VAL A 237 0.97 16.71 0.97
N ALA A 238 0.18 17.77 0.84
CA ALA A 238 -0.77 18.20 1.87
C ALA A 238 -1.84 17.14 2.14
N LEU A 239 -2.45 16.58 1.08
CA LEU A 239 -3.43 15.50 1.20
C LEU A 239 -2.83 14.28 1.92
N ALA A 240 -1.64 13.85 1.51
CA ALA A 240 -0.98 12.68 2.10
C ALA A 240 -0.56 12.90 3.56
N THR A 241 -0.05 14.10 3.88
CA THR A 241 0.28 14.46 5.27
C THR A 241 -0.96 14.49 6.15
N LEU A 242 -2.04 15.13 5.67
CA LEU A 242 -3.30 15.25 6.41
C LEU A 242 -3.93 13.87 6.67
N THR A 243 -4.01 13.01 5.66
CA THR A 243 -4.56 11.66 5.84
C THR A 243 -3.69 10.79 6.74
N GLY A 244 -2.37 10.97 6.74
CA GLY A 244 -1.47 10.35 7.70
C GLY A 244 -1.72 10.81 9.13
N LEU A 245 -1.92 12.12 9.36
CA LEU A 245 -2.26 12.68 10.68
C LEU A 245 -3.62 12.20 11.19
N ILE A 246 -4.62 12.06 10.32
CA ILE A 246 -5.95 11.53 10.71
C ILE A 246 -5.85 10.06 11.14
N ALA A 247 -4.86 9.33 10.63
CA ALA A 247 -4.64 7.92 10.96
C ALA A 247 -3.94 7.70 12.32
N LEU A 248 -3.39 8.76 12.95
CA LEU A 248 -2.79 8.72 14.29
C LEU A 248 -3.84 8.56 15.36
#